data_e35101e730124f0adda55990f87b5baf
#
_entry.id   e35101e730124f0adda55990f87b5baf
#
_cell.length_a   1.000
_cell.length_b   1.000
_cell.length_c   1.000
_cell.angle_alpha   90.00
_cell.angle_beta   90.00
_cell.angle_gamma   90.00
#
_symmetry.space_group_name_H-M   'P 1'
#
loop_
_entity.id
_entity.type
_entity.pdbx_description
1 polymer ?
#
loop_
_entity_poly.entity_id
_entity_poly.type
_entity_poly.pdbx_seq_one_letter_code
_entity_poly.pdbx_strand_id
1 'polypeptide(L)'
;MPISLPRQLALGCLLLLLGAIFIGGEQPGAGNLFSTPWDKLVHLLVFGSIGVLVALGFPTLSLSAVLLAVAAAGAVDEMHQMFLAGRQAGIDDWLADLAGGLFALPVISRLRLLYVACAVNKKAR
;
A
#
# COMPACT_ATOMS: atom_id res chain seq x y z
N MET A 1 16.00 -16.55 -11.07
CA MET A 1 15.62 -15.64 -12.19
C MET A 1 15.91 -14.21 -11.74
N PRO A 2 16.54 -13.36 -12.54
CA PRO A 2 16.74 -11.97 -12.19
C PRO A 2 15.37 -11.28 -12.02
N ILE A 3 15.25 -10.46 -10.99
CA ILE A 3 14.03 -9.69 -10.72
C ILE A 3 13.85 -8.69 -11.89
N SER A 4 12.67 -8.69 -12.53
CA SER A 4 12.39 -7.75 -13.62
C SER A 4 12.43 -6.30 -13.14
N LEU A 5 12.82 -5.36 -14.01
CA LEU A 5 12.89 -3.93 -13.68
C LEU A 5 11.58 -3.38 -13.08
N PRO A 6 10.39 -3.69 -13.63
CA PRO A 6 9.14 -3.22 -13.01
C PRO A 6 8.94 -3.71 -11.59
N ARG A 7 9.35 -4.94 -11.28
CA ARG A 7 9.29 -5.49 -9.93
C ARG A 7 10.27 -4.80 -8.97
N GLN A 8 11.48 -4.49 -9.43
CA GLN A 8 12.47 -3.75 -8.63
C GLN A 8 11.96 -2.35 -8.29
N LEU A 9 11.37 -1.65 -9.28
CA LEU A 9 10.78 -0.34 -9.08
C LEU A 9 9.61 -0.40 -8.07
N ALA A 10 8.71 -1.38 -8.21
CA ALA A 10 7.61 -1.53 -7.27
C ALA A 10 8.09 -1.77 -5.83
N LEU A 11 9.09 -2.64 -5.64
CA LEU A 11 9.67 -2.89 -4.32
C LEU A 11 10.40 -1.66 -3.76
N GLY A 12 11.12 -0.92 -4.60
CA GLY A 12 11.76 0.34 -4.21
C GLY A 12 10.75 1.39 -3.78
N CYS A 13 9.69 1.59 -4.57
CA CYS A 13 8.59 2.51 -4.21
C CYS A 13 7.87 2.08 -2.92
N LEU A 14 7.66 0.76 -2.72
CA LEU A 14 7.06 0.23 -1.49
C LEU A 14 7.92 0.56 -0.27
N LEU A 15 9.23 0.35 -0.35
CA LEU A 15 10.16 0.66 0.74
C LEU A 15 10.19 2.18 1.03
N LEU A 16 10.19 3.01 0.00
CA LEU A 16 10.14 4.47 0.16
C LEU A 16 8.83 4.92 0.81
N LEU A 17 7.71 4.34 0.40
CA LEU A 17 6.40 4.68 0.95
C LEU A 17 6.27 4.24 2.42
N LEU A 18 6.73 3.03 2.77
CA LEU A 18 6.79 2.57 4.15
C LEU A 18 7.73 3.44 5.00
N GLY A 19 8.90 3.80 4.46
CA GLY A 19 9.80 4.74 5.12
C GLY A 19 9.16 6.12 5.36
N ALA A 20 8.40 6.63 4.40
CA ALA A 20 7.67 7.88 4.55
C ALA A 20 6.60 7.82 5.66
N ILE A 21 5.90 6.68 5.78
CA ILE A 21 4.91 6.48 6.84
C ILE A 21 5.58 6.39 8.22
N PHE A 22 6.54 5.49 8.38
CA PHE A 22 7.11 5.19 9.70
C PHE A 22 8.13 6.25 10.15
N ILE A 23 9.02 6.70 9.28
CA ILE A 23 10.04 7.71 9.61
C ILE A 23 9.46 9.13 9.48
N GLY A 24 8.69 9.39 8.42
CA GLY A 24 8.04 10.69 8.20
C GLY A 24 6.95 10.97 9.24
N GLY A 25 6.21 9.93 9.65
CA GLY A 25 5.18 10.00 10.68
C GLY A 25 5.70 10.42 12.07
N GLU A 26 6.98 10.15 12.37
CA GLU A 26 7.63 10.55 13.63
C GLU A 26 7.98 12.06 13.69
N GLN A 27 7.95 12.75 12.55
CA GLN A 27 8.37 14.14 12.52
C GLN A 27 7.41 15.04 13.30
N PRO A 28 7.92 16.08 14.02
CA PRO A 28 7.09 17.04 14.74
C PRO A 28 6.04 17.66 13.81
N GLY A 29 4.78 17.64 14.21
CA GLY A 29 3.67 18.20 13.44
C GLY A 29 3.09 17.28 12.37
N ALA A 30 3.66 16.10 12.12
CA ALA A 30 3.13 15.16 11.13
C ALA A 30 1.66 14.79 11.40
N GLY A 31 1.23 14.68 12.66
CA GLY A 31 -0.16 14.41 13.05
C GLY A 31 -1.15 15.50 12.70
N ASN A 32 -0.69 16.71 12.40
CA ASN A 32 -1.53 17.88 12.10
C ASN A 32 -1.51 18.28 10.62
N LEU A 33 -0.87 17.48 9.76
CA LEU A 33 -0.78 17.79 8.32
C LEU A 33 -2.15 17.72 7.63
N PHE A 34 -3.01 16.83 8.06
CA PHE A 34 -4.33 16.63 7.51
C PHE A 34 -5.37 16.59 8.63
N SER A 35 -6.39 17.42 8.52
CA SER A 35 -7.54 17.38 9.42
C SER A 35 -8.61 16.41 8.90
N THR A 36 -9.40 15.86 9.79
CA THR A 36 -10.57 15.04 9.42
C THR A 36 -11.54 15.85 8.54
N PRO A 37 -12.04 15.31 7.41
CA PRO A 37 -11.92 13.92 6.97
C PRO A 37 -10.76 13.63 6.00
N TRP A 38 -9.87 14.59 5.74
CA TRP A 38 -8.79 14.47 4.76
C TRP A 38 -7.71 13.46 5.17
N ASP A 39 -7.50 13.29 6.46
CA ASP A 39 -6.65 12.24 7.01
C ASP A 39 -7.08 10.85 6.52
N LYS A 40 -8.38 10.54 6.58
CA LYS A 40 -8.93 9.27 6.09
C LYS A 40 -8.71 9.05 4.60
N LEU A 41 -8.80 10.12 3.80
CA LEU A 41 -8.51 10.02 2.37
C LEU A 41 -7.02 9.72 2.13
N VAL A 42 -6.13 10.31 2.93
CA VAL A 42 -4.69 10.01 2.86
C VAL A 42 -4.43 8.54 3.20
N HIS A 43 -5.00 8.02 4.29
CA HIS A 43 -4.91 6.59 4.64
C HIS A 43 -5.39 5.70 3.49
N LEU A 44 -6.58 5.95 2.96
CA LEU A 44 -7.15 5.20 1.84
C LEU A 44 -6.21 5.18 0.62
N LEU A 45 -5.69 6.34 0.21
CA LEU A 45 -4.82 6.45 -0.97
C LEU A 45 -3.45 5.80 -0.73
N VAL A 46 -2.85 6.02 0.42
CA VAL A 46 -1.55 5.46 0.80
C VAL A 46 -1.61 3.94 0.87
N PHE A 47 -2.58 3.39 1.62
CA PHE A 47 -2.70 1.94 1.78
C PHE A 47 -3.26 1.23 0.54
N GLY A 48 -4.06 1.90 -0.27
CA GLY A 48 -4.39 1.45 -1.62
C GLY A 48 -3.14 1.34 -2.51
N SER A 49 -2.26 2.33 -2.44
CA SER A 49 -0.97 2.30 -3.17
C SER A 49 -0.06 1.18 -2.67
N ILE A 50 0.01 0.93 -1.35
CA ILE A 50 0.72 -0.22 -0.77
C ILE A 50 0.19 -1.52 -1.37
N GLY A 51 -1.13 -1.70 -1.45
CA GLY A 51 -1.75 -2.88 -2.05
C GLY A 51 -1.30 -3.11 -3.49
N VAL A 52 -1.31 -2.06 -4.32
CA VAL A 52 -0.82 -2.14 -5.71
C VAL A 52 0.67 -2.48 -5.77
N LEU A 53 1.49 -1.83 -4.97
CA LEU A 53 2.95 -2.05 -4.95
C LEU A 53 3.32 -3.46 -4.45
N VAL A 54 2.61 -3.97 -3.43
CA VAL A 54 2.75 -5.35 -2.97
C VAL A 54 2.40 -6.33 -4.09
N ALA A 55 1.28 -6.11 -4.79
CA ALA A 55 0.86 -7.00 -5.89
C ALA A 55 1.83 -6.99 -7.07
N LEU A 56 2.45 -5.86 -7.39
CA LEU A 56 3.47 -5.74 -8.43
C LEU A 56 4.83 -6.31 -8.00
N GLY A 57 5.20 -6.10 -6.75
CA GLY A 57 6.44 -6.64 -6.15
C GLY A 57 6.38 -8.15 -5.95
N PHE A 58 5.19 -8.69 -5.66
CA PHE A 58 4.94 -10.11 -5.38
C PHE A 58 3.79 -10.65 -6.26
N PRO A 59 4.00 -10.81 -7.57
CA PRO A 59 2.93 -11.11 -8.53
C PRO A 59 2.23 -12.45 -8.31
N THR A 60 2.84 -13.37 -7.56
CA THR A 60 2.30 -14.69 -7.22
C THR A 60 1.33 -14.67 -6.02
N LEU A 61 1.29 -13.57 -5.26
CA LEU A 61 0.36 -13.46 -4.13
C LEU A 61 -1.09 -13.45 -4.63
N SER A 62 -1.98 -14.14 -3.91
CA SER A 62 -3.42 -14.03 -4.13
C SER A 62 -3.92 -12.63 -3.75
N LEU A 63 -5.09 -12.22 -4.26
CA LEU A 63 -5.70 -10.93 -3.89
C LEU A 63 -6.01 -10.86 -2.39
N SER A 64 -6.41 -11.98 -1.78
CA SER A 64 -6.63 -12.07 -0.33
C SER A 64 -5.34 -11.91 0.45
N ALA A 65 -4.22 -12.45 -0.03
CA ALA A 65 -2.92 -12.26 0.62
C ALA A 65 -2.43 -10.81 0.50
N VAL A 66 -2.68 -10.13 -0.61
CA VAL A 66 -2.41 -8.70 -0.77
C VAL A 66 -3.24 -7.89 0.23
N LEU A 67 -4.55 -8.16 0.34
CA LEU A 67 -5.42 -7.47 1.29
C LEU A 67 -4.99 -7.72 2.74
N LEU A 68 -4.60 -8.94 3.07
CA LEU A 68 -4.06 -9.27 4.40
C LEU A 68 -2.77 -8.50 4.70
N ALA A 69 -1.89 -8.34 3.71
CA ALA A 69 -0.66 -7.56 3.86
C ALA A 69 -0.97 -6.06 4.11
N VAL A 70 -1.96 -5.49 3.42
CA VAL A 70 -2.44 -4.12 3.66
C VAL A 70 -3.03 -4.01 5.07
N ALA A 71 -3.90 -4.94 5.48
CA ALA A 71 -4.50 -4.97 6.81
C ALA A 71 -3.44 -5.03 7.93
N ALA A 72 -2.43 -5.87 7.74
CA ALA A 72 -1.32 -6.00 8.69
C ALA A 72 -0.46 -4.73 8.74
N ALA A 73 -0.15 -4.14 7.58
CA ALA A 73 0.61 -2.89 7.53
C ALA A 73 -0.14 -1.74 8.22
N GLY A 74 -1.46 -1.60 8.00
CA GLY A 74 -2.28 -0.61 8.68
C GLY A 74 -2.34 -0.85 10.20
N ALA A 75 -2.50 -2.10 10.64
CA ALA A 75 -2.48 -2.41 12.07
C ALA A 75 -1.13 -2.05 12.72
N VAL A 76 -0.02 -2.30 12.03
CA VAL A 76 1.32 -1.92 12.52
C VAL A 76 1.47 -0.40 12.55
N ASP A 77 0.95 0.33 11.55
CA ASP A 77 0.95 1.80 11.57
C ASP A 77 0.16 2.35 12.75
N GLU A 78 -1.05 1.87 13.00
CA GLU A 78 -1.85 2.28 14.15
C GLU A 78 -1.14 1.96 15.48
N MET A 79 -0.56 0.78 15.61
CA MET A 79 0.25 0.42 16.79
C MET A 79 1.45 1.35 16.97
N HIS A 80 2.15 1.71 15.89
CA HIS A 80 3.26 2.65 15.92
C HIS A 80 2.79 4.03 16.37
N GLN A 81 1.67 4.52 15.85
CA GLN A 81 1.10 5.82 16.21
C GLN A 81 0.73 5.93 17.70
N MET A 82 0.40 4.83 18.38
CA MET A 82 0.14 4.83 19.83
C MET A 82 1.33 5.31 20.65
N PHE A 83 2.55 5.21 20.13
CA PHE A 83 3.78 5.61 20.82
C PHE A 83 4.29 6.99 20.40
N LEU A 84 3.61 7.66 19.45
CA LEU A 84 4.04 8.95 18.94
C LEU A 84 3.29 10.09 19.63
N ALA A 85 4.04 11.10 20.12
CA ALA A 85 3.46 12.28 20.74
C ALA A 85 2.59 13.07 19.74
N GLY A 86 1.36 13.40 20.12
CA GLY A 86 0.42 14.15 19.28
C GLY A 86 -0.27 13.33 18.19
N ARG A 87 -0.12 11.99 18.18
CA ARG A 87 -0.86 11.07 17.33
C ARG A 87 -1.97 10.38 18.11
N GLN A 88 -3.03 10.06 17.44
CA GLN A 88 -4.14 9.27 17.99
C GLN A 88 -4.36 8.09 17.03
N ALA A 89 -3.99 6.89 17.50
CA ALA A 89 -4.33 5.68 16.79
C ALA A 89 -5.86 5.46 16.81
N GLY A 90 -6.44 5.09 15.69
CA GLY A 90 -7.88 4.95 15.55
C GLY A 90 -8.28 3.75 14.69
N ILE A 91 -9.29 3.01 15.14
CA ILE A 91 -9.88 1.94 14.34
C ILE A 91 -10.43 2.46 13.01
N ASP A 92 -10.85 3.70 12.95
CA ASP A 92 -11.35 4.40 11.79
C ASP A 92 -10.26 4.66 10.75
N ASP A 93 -9.01 4.92 11.16
CA ASP A 93 -7.87 5.03 10.28
C ASP A 93 -7.52 3.66 9.68
N TRP A 94 -7.48 2.63 10.51
CA TRP A 94 -7.30 1.26 10.03
C TRP A 94 -8.40 0.79 9.07
N LEU A 95 -9.65 1.20 9.30
CA LEU A 95 -10.75 0.92 8.36
C LEU A 95 -10.58 1.67 7.04
N ALA A 96 -10.03 2.89 7.04
CA ALA A 96 -9.69 3.62 5.83
C ALA A 96 -8.56 2.92 5.05
N ASP A 97 -7.56 2.36 5.74
CA ASP A 97 -6.50 1.54 5.15
C ASP A 97 -7.05 0.31 4.44
N LEU A 98 -7.94 -0.43 5.13
CA LEU A 98 -8.63 -1.60 4.55
C LEU A 98 -9.46 -1.22 3.34
N ALA A 99 -10.19 -0.10 3.40
CA ALA A 99 -10.96 0.41 2.27
C ALA A 99 -10.03 0.72 1.08
N GLY A 100 -8.89 1.35 1.32
CA GLY A 100 -7.85 1.59 0.32
C GLY A 100 -7.39 0.29 -0.36
N GLY A 101 -7.08 -0.74 0.44
CA GLY A 101 -6.74 -2.07 -0.05
C GLY A 101 -7.85 -2.68 -0.91
N LEU A 102 -9.10 -2.60 -0.47
CA LEU A 102 -10.26 -3.11 -1.21
C LEU A 102 -10.46 -2.38 -2.54
N PHE A 103 -10.37 -1.05 -2.57
CA PHE A 103 -10.45 -0.26 -3.80
C PHE A 103 -9.29 -0.51 -4.76
N ALA A 104 -8.13 -0.96 -4.27
CA ALA A 104 -7.00 -1.34 -5.10
C ALA A 104 -7.22 -2.68 -5.84
N LEU A 105 -8.07 -3.60 -5.34
CA LEU A 105 -8.25 -4.93 -5.93
C LEU A 105 -8.67 -4.92 -7.41
N PRO A 106 -9.62 -4.10 -7.87
CA PRO A 106 -9.96 -4.01 -9.30
C PRO A 106 -8.77 -3.54 -10.14
N VAL A 107 -8.00 -2.57 -9.65
CA VAL A 107 -6.81 -2.05 -10.33
C VAL A 107 -5.77 -3.17 -10.47
N ILE A 108 -5.49 -3.88 -9.38
CA ILE A 108 -4.55 -5.02 -9.36
C ILE A 108 -4.99 -6.10 -10.34
N SER A 109 -6.27 -6.45 -10.36
CA SER A 109 -6.81 -7.46 -11.27
C SER A 109 -6.63 -7.05 -12.74
N ARG A 110 -6.89 -5.79 -13.07
CA ARG A 110 -6.67 -5.25 -14.43
C ARG A 110 -5.20 -5.27 -14.83
N LEU A 111 -4.29 -4.84 -13.95
CA LEU A 111 -2.86 -4.86 -14.21
C LEU A 111 -2.34 -6.29 -14.45
N ARG A 112 -2.82 -7.28 -13.70
CA ARG A 112 -2.47 -8.69 -13.91
C ARG A 112 -2.95 -9.22 -15.25
N LEU A 113 -4.18 -8.89 -15.67
CA LEU A 113 -4.71 -9.29 -16.98
C LEU A 113 -3.89 -8.69 -18.12
N LEU A 114 -3.54 -7.40 -18.03
CA LEU A 114 -2.70 -6.72 -19.03
C LEU A 114 -1.30 -7.37 -19.10
N TYR A 115 -0.70 -7.69 -17.97
CA TYR A 115 0.60 -8.35 -17.93
C TYR A 115 0.58 -9.71 -18.62
N VAL A 116 -0.44 -10.54 -18.35
CA VAL A 116 -0.62 -11.84 -19.00
C VAL A 116 -0.82 -11.69 -20.52
N ALA A 117 -1.66 -10.75 -20.94
CA ALA A 117 -1.91 -10.48 -22.36
C ALA A 117 -0.64 -10.06 -23.10
N CYS A 118 0.17 -9.18 -22.50
CA CYS A 118 1.46 -8.77 -23.06
C CYS A 118 2.45 -9.94 -23.16
N ALA A 119 2.50 -10.81 -22.14
CA ALA A 119 3.39 -11.96 -22.13
C ALA A 119 3.04 -12.99 -23.21
N VAL A 120 1.74 -13.24 -23.45
CA VAL A 120 1.25 -14.12 -24.50
C VAL A 120 1.59 -13.57 -25.89
N ASN A 121 1.36 -12.27 -26.12
CA ASN A 121 1.64 -11.65 -27.42
C ASN A 121 3.15 -11.63 -27.75
N LYS A 122 4.02 -11.53 -26.75
CA LYS A 122 5.47 -11.61 -26.95
C LYS A 122 5.97 -13.00 -27.33
N LYS A 123 5.26 -14.06 -26.91
CA LYS A 123 5.60 -15.45 -27.31
C LYS A 123 5.10 -15.83 -28.72
N ALA A 124 4.10 -15.10 -29.22
CA ALA A 124 3.51 -15.34 -30.54
C ALA A 124 4.26 -14.64 -31.70
N ARG A 125 5.24 -13.80 -31.38
CA ARG A 125 6.13 -13.13 -32.34
C ARG A 125 7.50 -13.78 -32.38
#